data_36f111eed4d39fef408033f24e44d306
#
_entry.id   36f111eed4d39fef408033f24e44d306
#
_cell.length_a   1.000
_cell.length_b   1.000
_cell.length_c   1.000
_cell.angle_alpha   90.00
_cell.angle_beta   90.00
_cell.angle_gamma   90.00
#
_symmetry.space_group_name_H-M   'P 1'
#
loop_
_entity.id
_entity.type
_entity.pdbx_description
1 polymer ?
#
loop_
_entity_poly.entity_id
_entity_poly.type
_entity_poly.pdbx_seq_one_letter_code
_entity_poly.pdbx_strand_id
1 'polypeptide(L)'
;MALLKPSDVFRCDVLSQAHNSITWMVDLSLGAILGGGHARSLLDATPLRHFLNRHLECDRIQENIKRGHLYAPAISATNFNSGKSYLFIQGMKGHAIWKRVRLVTVATKITVDHVCASCAIPFVFQPVRLTIPPRASAFFGDGCVRLQQPLSPVIRLEAEKVFAIGVRCGNKERPEEATDERNPSLAQVLGVVFDVIFLDHLDTDIEHLERLNQLLKQDQITQPGIAGNRMRPLRTFIIAPSVHLSDVAKQHQKDMPALIHYFLSSLGRDAASCSDLMSYLLFTPQYTRELIEIGYRDASKRIDEIEDFLYSSQEGDAEGPRASETGGNLPNAGSAAKRAGNSVRSRR
;
A
#
# COMPACT_ATOMS: atom_id res chain seq x y z
N MET A 1 -5.30 21.10 0.22
CA MET A 1 -4.94 20.12 1.26
C MET A 1 -4.33 20.73 2.51
N ALA A 2 -3.66 21.86 2.48
CA ALA A 2 -3.00 22.48 3.65
C ALA A 2 -3.94 22.94 4.80
N LEU A 3 -5.22 22.61 4.78
CA LEU A 3 -6.22 23.04 5.75
C LEU A 3 -6.99 21.89 6.39
N LEU A 4 -6.45 20.66 6.34
CA LEU A 4 -7.07 19.51 7.02
C LEU A 4 -7.09 19.78 8.53
N LYS A 5 -8.28 19.76 9.12
CA LYS A 5 -8.46 19.93 10.57
C LYS A 5 -8.77 18.58 11.21
N PRO A 6 -8.46 18.38 12.50
CA PRO A 6 -8.84 17.15 13.20
C PRO A 6 -10.32 16.82 13.07
N SER A 7 -11.19 17.86 13.05
CA SER A 7 -12.64 17.70 12.84
C SER A 7 -13.05 17.20 11.46
N ASP A 8 -12.16 17.26 10.47
CA ASP A 8 -12.40 16.70 9.14
C ASP A 8 -12.08 15.19 9.08
N VAL A 9 -11.31 14.68 10.06
CA VAL A 9 -10.86 13.29 10.12
C VAL A 9 -11.70 12.49 11.12
N PHE A 10 -11.90 13.02 12.31
CA PHE A 10 -12.70 12.36 13.36
C PHE A 10 -13.54 13.36 14.14
N ARG A 11 -14.60 12.87 14.78
CA ARG A 11 -15.43 13.72 15.63
C ARG A 11 -14.64 14.24 16.83
N CYS A 12 -14.61 15.57 16.98
CA CYS A 12 -13.91 16.26 18.07
C CYS A 12 -14.85 16.78 19.16
N ASP A 13 -16.17 16.51 19.09
CA ASP A 13 -17.12 16.93 20.11
C ASP A 13 -16.94 16.13 21.42
N VAL A 14 -16.76 16.86 22.50
CA VAL A 14 -16.42 16.32 23.85
C VAL A 14 -17.44 15.30 24.33
N LEU A 15 -18.72 15.50 24.03
CA LEU A 15 -19.80 14.60 24.46
C LEU A 15 -19.78 13.26 23.73
N SER A 16 -19.61 13.24 22.41
CA SER A 16 -19.48 12.00 21.64
C SER A 16 -18.22 11.24 22.03
N GLN A 17 -17.13 11.96 22.29
CA GLN A 17 -15.86 11.37 22.65
C GLN A 17 -15.85 10.81 24.07
N ALA A 18 -16.44 11.54 25.02
CA ALA A 18 -16.61 11.05 26.42
C ALA A 18 -17.51 9.79 26.44
N HIS A 19 -18.59 9.79 25.65
CA HIS A 19 -19.46 8.61 25.52
C HIS A 19 -18.70 7.41 24.93
N ASN A 20 -17.95 7.60 23.83
CA ASN A 20 -17.17 6.54 23.22
C ASN A 20 -16.06 6.02 24.15
N SER A 21 -15.35 6.91 24.86
CA SER A 21 -14.28 6.53 25.79
C SER A 21 -14.82 5.79 27.01
N ILE A 22 -15.94 6.23 27.56
CA ILE A 22 -16.62 5.56 28.71
C ILE A 22 -17.14 4.20 28.24
N THR A 23 -17.80 4.13 27.07
CA THR A 23 -18.28 2.87 26.49
C THR A 23 -17.12 1.91 26.25
N TRP A 24 -16.00 2.40 25.73
CA TRP A 24 -14.81 1.60 25.51
C TRP A 24 -14.20 1.06 26.80
N MET A 25 -14.11 1.90 27.84
CA MET A 25 -13.59 1.53 29.15
C MET A 25 -14.51 0.54 29.86
N VAL A 26 -15.82 0.74 29.78
CA VAL A 26 -16.84 -0.16 30.34
C VAL A 26 -16.84 -1.50 29.61
N ASP A 27 -16.80 -1.48 28.28
CA ASP A 27 -16.76 -2.71 27.46
C ASP A 27 -15.46 -3.50 27.67
N LEU A 28 -14.32 -2.82 27.84
CA LEU A 28 -13.05 -3.48 28.13
C LEU A 28 -13.03 -4.09 29.53
N SER A 29 -13.66 -3.42 30.53
CA SER A 29 -13.64 -3.82 31.94
C SER A 29 -14.76 -4.80 32.28
N LEU A 30 -15.95 -4.59 31.75
CA LEU A 30 -17.20 -5.28 32.14
C LEU A 30 -17.88 -5.99 30.96
N GLY A 31 -17.45 -5.76 29.73
CA GLY A 31 -18.07 -6.32 28.52
C GLY A 31 -18.10 -7.84 28.50
N ALA A 32 -17.09 -8.48 29.09
CA ALA A 32 -17.05 -9.93 29.27
C ALA A 32 -18.12 -10.45 30.24
N ILE A 33 -18.55 -9.60 31.20
CA ILE A 33 -19.55 -9.96 32.22
C ILE A 33 -20.98 -9.59 31.77
N LEU A 34 -21.11 -8.47 31.02
CA LEU A 34 -22.42 -7.93 30.60
C LEU A 34 -22.85 -8.41 29.19
N GLY A 35 -22.03 -9.18 28.50
CA GLY A 35 -22.40 -9.84 27.23
C GLY A 35 -22.57 -8.91 26.02
N GLY A 36 -22.03 -7.68 26.07
CA GLY A 36 -22.20 -6.71 25.00
C GLY A 36 -20.94 -5.92 24.69
N GLY A 37 -20.06 -6.43 23.81
CA GLY A 37 -18.97 -5.65 23.24
C GLY A 37 -19.48 -4.63 22.22
N HIS A 38 -19.75 -3.40 22.63
CA HIS A 38 -20.22 -2.30 21.75
C HIS A 38 -19.09 -1.37 21.33
N ALA A 39 -17.92 -1.46 21.97
CA ALA A 39 -16.75 -0.66 21.65
C ALA A 39 -16.13 -1.12 20.29
N ARG A 40 -16.35 -0.32 19.25
CA ARG A 40 -15.86 -0.64 17.90
C ARG A 40 -14.53 0.03 17.58
N SER A 41 -14.24 1.17 18.14
CA SER A 41 -13.03 1.96 17.91
C SER A 41 -12.91 3.13 18.90
N LEU A 42 -11.70 3.69 18.98
CA LEU A 42 -11.43 4.86 19.82
C LEU A 42 -12.04 6.14 19.22
N LEU A 43 -11.92 6.32 17.89
CA LEU A 43 -12.34 7.51 17.18
C LEU A 43 -13.38 7.19 16.09
N ASP A 44 -14.35 8.09 15.93
CA ASP A 44 -15.34 8.04 14.84
C ASP A 44 -14.83 8.78 13.61
N ALA A 45 -14.48 8.03 12.56
CA ALA A 45 -13.98 8.55 11.29
C ALA A 45 -15.09 8.96 10.30
N THR A 46 -16.34 9.13 10.72
CA THR A 46 -17.42 9.61 9.84
C THR A 46 -17.09 10.93 9.16
N PRO A 47 -16.47 11.94 9.83
CA PRO A 47 -16.04 13.17 9.15
C PRO A 47 -15.06 12.93 8.00
N LEU A 48 -14.10 12.03 8.15
CA LEU A 48 -13.17 11.67 7.08
C LEU A 48 -13.90 11.16 5.83
N ARG A 49 -14.88 10.30 6.02
CA ARG A 49 -15.72 9.82 4.90
C ARG A 49 -16.44 10.96 4.19
N HIS A 50 -16.99 11.92 4.92
CA HIS A 50 -17.62 13.10 4.33
C HIS A 50 -16.63 14.00 3.61
N PHE A 51 -15.46 14.21 4.20
CA PHE A 51 -14.37 14.98 3.59
C PHE A 51 -13.93 14.33 2.28
N LEU A 52 -13.67 13.04 2.27
CA LEU A 52 -13.25 12.30 1.09
C LEU A 52 -14.33 12.29 0.01
N ASN A 53 -15.61 12.16 0.35
CA ASN A 53 -16.72 12.25 -0.63
C ASN A 53 -16.81 13.61 -1.33
N ARG A 54 -16.37 14.69 -0.68
CA ARG A 54 -16.36 16.04 -1.30
C ARG A 54 -15.15 16.26 -2.21
N HIS A 55 -14.02 15.58 -1.95
CA HIS A 55 -12.74 15.88 -2.60
C HIS A 55 -12.25 14.79 -3.54
N LEU A 56 -12.72 13.54 -3.40
CA LEU A 56 -12.35 12.43 -4.27
C LEU A 56 -13.46 12.14 -5.28
N GLU A 57 -13.19 12.42 -6.53
CA GLU A 57 -14.07 12.13 -7.64
C GLU A 57 -13.81 10.71 -8.17
N CYS A 58 -14.21 9.69 -7.39
CA CYS A 58 -13.99 8.28 -7.76
C CYS A 58 -14.61 7.89 -9.11
N ASP A 59 -15.61 8.61 -9.57
CA ASP A 59 -16.24 8.37 -10.88
C ASP A 59 -15.30 8.66 -12.04
N ARG A 60 -14.37 9.60 -11.91
CA ARG A 60 -13.34 9.91 -12.92
C ARG A 60 -12.32 8.79 -13.13
N ILE A 61 -12.19 7.86 -12.19
CA ILE A 61 -11.27 6.72 -12.33
C ILE A 61 -11.58 5.96 -13.63
N GLN A 62 -12.87 5.63 -13.86
CA GLN A 62 -13.26 4.88 -15.04
C GLN A 62 -13.06 5.67 -16.35
N GLU A 63 -13.22 6.98 -16.30
CA GLU A 63 -12.97 7.86 -17.45
C GLU A 63 -11.47 7.90 -17.79
N ASN A 64 -10.61 8.07 -16.78
CA ASN A 64 -9.16 8.08 -16.96
C ASN A 64 -8.63 6.72 -17.46
N ILE A 65 -9.23 5.60 -17.02
CA ILE A 65 -8.89 4.28 -17.55
C ILE A 65 -9.28 4.18 -19.03
N LYS A 66 -10.48 4.63 -19.41
CA LYS A 66 -10.92 4.62 -20.82
C LYS A 66 -10.06 5.50 -21.73
N ARG A 67 -9.55 6.61 -21.20
CA ARG A 67 -8.66 7.54 -21.92
C ARG A 67 -7.20 7.05 -21.97
N GLY A 68 -6.84 5.97 -21.28
CA GLY A 68 -5.48 5.45 -21.19
C GLY A 68 -4.55 6.24 -20.27
N HIS A 69 -5.08 7.22 -19.50
CA HIS A 69 -4.29 7.97 -18.52
C HIS A 69 -4.00 7.16 -17.25
N LEU A 70 -4.78 6.13 -16.98
CA LEU A 70 -4.67 5.27 -15.83
C LEU A 70 -4.88 3.82 -16.26
N TYR A 71 -3.96 2.93 -15.90
CA TYR A 71 -4.10 1.50 -16.21
C TYR A 71 -5.06 0.81 -15.24
N ALA A 72 -4.73 0.78 -13.98
CA ALA A 72 -5.57 0.19 -12.93
C ALA A 72 -5.16 0.68 -11.53
N PRO A 73 -5.97 1.47 -10.85
CA PRO A 73 -5.77 1.71 -9.42
C PRO A 73 -6.12 0.46 -8.63
N ALA A 74 -5.35 0.24 -7.56
CA ALA A 74 -5.55 -0.84 -6.63
C ALA A 74 -5.51 -0.33 -5.18
N ILE A 75 -6.45 -0.78 -4.36
CA ILE A 75 -6.54 -0.44 -2.93
C ILE A 75 -6.51 -1.73 -2.12
N SER A 76 -5.60 -1.79 -1.14
CA SER A 76 -5.52 -2.91 -0.20
C SER A 76 -6.36 -2.66 1.04
N ALA A 77 -7.00 -3.70 1.57
CA ALA A 77 -7.65 -3.68 2.86
C ALA A 77 -7.62 -5.07 3.51
N THR A 78 -7.62 -5.11 4.83
CA THR A 78 -7.62 -6.36 5.61
C THR A 78 -9.04 -6.73 6.00
N ASN A 79 -9.47 -7.92 5.62
CA ASN A 79 -10.77 -8.46 6.02
C ASN A 79 -10.67 -9.05 7.43
N PHE A 80 -11.31 -8.43 8.40
CA PHE A 80 -11.26 -8.87 9.80
C PHE A 80 -12.06 -10.14 10.08
N ASN A 81 -13.04 -10.48 9.23
CA ASN A 81 -13.80 -11.73 9.40
C ASN A 81 -12.98 -12.95 8.99
N SER A 82 -12.14 -12.84 7.94
CA SER A 82 -11.36 -13.95 7.39
C SER A 82 -9.87 -13.89 7.68
N GLY A 83 -9.34 -12.77 8.18
CA GLY A 83 -7.93 -12.51 8.39
C GLY A 83 -7.11 -12.46 7.10
N LYS A 84 -7.73 -12.26 5.92
CA LYS A 84 -7.07 -12.21 4.62
C LYS A 84 -6.88 -10.76 4.16
N SER A 85 -5.80 -10.51 3.42
CA SER A 85 -5.64 -9.28 2.65
C SER A 85 -6.52 -9.33 1.41
N TYR A 86 -7.18 -8.23 1.11
CA TYR A 86 -7.95 -8.01 -0.10
C TYR A 86 -7.32 -6.88 -0.90
N LEU A 87 -7.25 -7.08 -2.21
CA LEU A 87 -6.83 -6.07 -3.16
C LEU A 87 -7.99 -5.75 -4.09
N PHE A 88 -8.57 -4.58 -3.94
CA PHE A 88 -9.64 -4.07 -4.78
C PHE A 88 -9.03 -3.35 -5.98
N ILE A 89 -9.31 -3.84 -7.19
CA ILE A 89 -8.74 -3.31 -8.43
C ILE A 89 -9.86 -2.85 -9.35
N GLN A 90 -9.71 -1.65 -9.90
CA GLN A 90 -10.54 -1.14 -10.97
C GLN A 90 -9.66 -0.98 -12.22
N GLY A 91 -9.92 -1.75 -13.27
CA GLY A 91 -9.20 -1.71 -14.52
C GLY A 91 -10.11 -1.94 -15.71
N MET A 92 -9.53 -2.09 -16.90
CA MET A 92 -10.28 -2.52 -18.08
C MET A 92 -10.76 -3.96 -17.89
N LYS A 93 -11.84 -4.34 -18.60
CA LYS A 93 -12.32 -5.72 -18.59
C LYS A 93 -11.22 -6.65 -19.07
N GLY A 94 -10.95 -7.71 -18.31
CA GLY A 94 -9.95 -8.73 -18.67
C GLY A 94 -8.58 -8.57 -18.04
N HIS A 95 -8.34 -7.53 -17.21
CA HIS A 95 -7.10 -7.47 -16.45
C HIS A 95 -6.97 -8.66 -15.49
N ALA A 96 -5.73 -9.07 -15.24
CA ALA A 96 -5.43 -10.25 -14.44
C ALA A 96 -6.00 -10.15 -13.01
N ILE A 97 -6.72 -11.19 -12.61
CA ILE A 97 -7.17 -11.39 -11.23
C ILE A 97 -6.48 -12.64 -10.71
N TRP A 98 -5.85 -12.54 -9.56
CA TRP A 98 -5.14 -13.66 -8.95
C TRP A 98 -5.57 -13.88 -7.50
N LYS A 99 -5.40 -15.10 -7.04
CA LYS A 99 -5.60 -15.48 -5.64
C LYS A 99 -4.35 -16.15 -5.10
N ARG A 100 -3.97 -15.80 -3.88
CA ARG A 100 -2.97 -16.49 -3.08
C ARG A 100 -3.60 -16.94 -1.77
N VAL A 101 -2.91 -17.76 -1.01
CA VAL A 101 -3.43 -18.30 0.27
C VAL A 101 -3.95 -17.19 1.20
N ARG A 102 -3.26 -16.04 1.22
CA ARG A 102 -3.60 -14.92 2.13
C ARG A 102 -4.02 -13.63 1.42
N LEU A 103 -4.02 -13.60 0.08
CA LEU A 103 -4.37 -12.43 -0.71
C LEU A 103 -5.48 -12.77 -1.71
N VAL A 104 -6.55 -12.02 -1.65
CA VAL A 104 -7.69 -12.12 -2.55
C VAL A 104 -7.79 -10.86 -3.39
N THR A 105 -7.76 -10.99 -4.71
CA THR A 105 -7.95 -9.86 -5.62
C THR A 105 -9.40 -9.81 -6.07
N VAL A 106 -9.99 -8.62 -6.06
CA VAL A 106 -11.39 -8.38 -6.40
C VAL A 106 -11.46 -7.25 -7.43
N ALA A 107 -11.99 -7.57 -8.62
CA ALA A 107 -12.33 -6.55 -9.61
C ALA A 107 -13.61 -5.84 -9.17
N THR A 108 -13.53 -4.52 -8.93
CA THR A 108 -14.66 -3.73 -8.48
C THR A 108 -14.47 -2.26 -8.82
N LYS A 109 -15.56 -1.48 -8.82
CA LYS A 109 -15.50 -0.03 -8.85
C LYS A 109 -15.00 0.48 -7.51
N ILE A 110 -13.89 1.21 -7.52
CA ILE A 110 -13.34 1.83 -6.31
C ILE A 110 -14.24 2.99 -5.88
N THR A 111 -14.51 3.05 -4.59
CA THR A 111 -15.33 4.08 -3.94
C THR A 111 -14.59 4.65 -2.75
N VAL A 112 -15.09 5.74 -2.19
CA VAL A 112 -14.57 6.34 -0.96
C VAL A 112 -14.55 5.32 0.19
N ASP A 113 -15.50 4.38 0.24
CA ASP A 113 -15.51 3.36 1.30
C ASP A 113 -14.30 2.43 1.24
N HIS A 114 -13.78 2.12 0.04
CA HIS A 114 -12.55 1.36 -0.11
C HIS A 114 -11.34 2.13 0.42
N VAL A 115 -11.29 3.46 0.18
CA VAL A 115 -10.24 4.33 0.73
C VAL A 115 -10.35 4.40 2.25
N CYS A 116 -11.55 4.62 2.79
CA CYS A 116 -11.77 4.63 4.24
C CYS A 116 -11.39 3.29 4.90
N ALA A 117 -11.68 2.16 4.25
CA ALA A 117 -11.29 0.85 4.75
C ALA A 117 -9.77 0.67 4.76
N SER A 118 -9.09 1.15 3.70
CA SER A 118 -7.64 1.04 3.56
C SER A 118 -6.87 1.84 4.60
N CYS A 119 -7.43 2.93 5.11
CA CYS A 119 -6.81 3.77 6.14
C CYS A 119 -7.45 3.63 7.52
N ALA A 120 -8.30 2.62 7.75
CA ALA A 120 -8.90 2.36 9.04
C ALA A 120 -7.93 1.62 9.97
N ILE A 121 -7.07 2.40 10.65
CA ILE A 121 -6.06 1.90 11.61
C ILE A 121 -6.77 1.11 12.71
N PRO A 122 -6.35 -0.15 12.97
CA PRO A 122 -6.93 -0.98 14.02
C PRO A 122 -6.94 -0.29 15.37
N PHE A 123 -7.99 -0.51 16.15
CA PHE A 123 -8.25 0.11 17.45
C PHE A 123 -8.59 1.61 17.38
N VAL A 124 -7.98 2.36 16.47
CA VAL A 124 -8.16 3.81 16.33
C VAL A 124 -9.46 4.12 15.60
N PHE A 125 -9.63 3.58 14.38
CA PHE A 125 -10.80 3.85 13.54
C PHE A 125 -11.69 2.63 13.37
N GLN A 126 -12.98 2.90 13.14
CA GLN A 126 -13.97 1.83 12.94
C GLN A 126 -13.70 1.06 11.65
N PRO A 127 -13.80 -0.28 11.68
CA PRO A 127 -13.80 -1.08 10.48
C PRO A 127 -14.95 -0.69 9.54
N VAL A 128 -14.64 -0.64 8.24
CA VAL A 128 -15.60 -0.25 7.20
C VAL A 128 -16.24 -1.49 6.59
N ARG A 129 -17.55 -1.49 6.47
CA ARG A 129 -18.27 -2.57 5.79
C ARG A 129 -18.20 -2.39 4.28
N LEU A 130 -17.56 -3.34 3.59
CA LEU A 130 -17.50 -3.36 2.12
C LEU A 130 -18.29 -4.54 1.57
N THR A 131 -18.85 -4.35 0.37
CA THR A 131 -19.47 -5.40 -0.40
C THR A 131 -18.43 -6.09 -1.28
N ILE A 132 -18.36 -7.41 -1.18
CA ILE A 132 -17.53 -8.25 -2.01
C ILE A 132 -18.44 -8.87 -3.08
N PRO A 133 -18.22 -8.60 -4.37
CA PRO A 133 -19.00 -9.22 -5.44
C PRO A 133 -18.93 -10.75 -5.35
N PRO A 134 -20.03 -11.51 -5.63
CA PRO A 134 -21.32 -10.98 -6.14
C PRO A 134 -22.30 -10.51 -5.07
N ARG A 135 -22.23 -10.94 -3.82
CA ARG A 135 -23.24 -10.59 -2.78
C ARG A 135 -22.78 -10.70 -1.33
N ALA A 136 -21.50 -10.99 -1.09
CA ALA A 136 -20.99 -11.05 0.28
C ALA A 136 -20.66 -9.64 0.81
N SER A 137 -20.68 -9.47 2.12
CA SER A 137 -20.17 -8.27 2.77
C SER A 137 -19.36 -8.65 4.01
N ALA A 138 -18.34 -7.88 4.30
CA ALA A 138 -17.48 -8.08 5.46
C ALA A 138 -16.96 -6.75 5.98
N PHE A 139 -16.37 -6.78 7.18
CA PHE A 139 -15.72 -5.62 7.78
C PHE A 139 -14.23 -5.62 7.44
N PHE A 140 -13.77 -4.46 6.99
CA PHE A 140 -12.39 -4.23 6.55
C PHE A 140 -11.72 -3.13 7.33
N GLY A 141 -10.44 -3.26 7.53
CA GLY A 141 -9.56 -2.24 8.07
C GLY A 141 -8.28 -2.11 7.27
N ASP A 142 -7.31 -1.41 7.82
CA ASP A 142 -6.09 -0.99 7.14
C ASP A 142 -5.39 -2.14 6.39
N GLY A 143 -4.99 -1.83 5.16
CA GLY A 143 -4.36 -2.79 4.26
C GLY A 143 -3.00 -3.26 4.73
N CYS A 144 -2.23 -2.40 5.39
CA CYS A 144 -0.87 -2.70 5.85
C CYS A 144 -0.83 -3.82 6.89
N VAL A 145 -1.91 -3.99 7.68
CA VAL A 145 -2.00 -5.05 8.70
C VAL A 145 -1.68 -6.44 8.13
N ARG A 146 -1.97 -6.67 6.85
CA ARG A 146 -1.82 -8.01 6.24
C ARG A 146 -1.06 -8.02 4.93
N LEU A 147 -0.84 -6.88 4.28
CA LEU A 147 -0.12 -6.78 3.01
C LEU A 147 1.39 -6.66 3.26
N GLN A 148 2.06 -7.79 3.39
CA GLN A 148 3.50 -7.86 3.66
C GLN A 148 4.38 -7.56 2.43
N GLN A 149 3.81 -7.54 1.23
CA GLN A 149 4.52 -7.31 -0.04
C GLN A 149 3.78 -6.25 -0.85
N PRO A 150 3.96 -4.96 -0.52
CA PRO A 150 3.24 -3.85 -1.17
C PRO A 150 3.57 -3.70 -2.66
N LEU A 151 4.74 -4.12 -3.11
CA LEU A 151 5.14 -4.06 -4.52
C LEU A 151 4.58 -5.21 -5.36
N SER A 152 4.24 -6.34 -4.76
CA SER A 152 3.72 -7.52 -5.47
C SER A 152 2.49 -7.24 -6.35
N PRO A 153 1.50 -6.41 -5.96
CA PRO A 153 0.39 -6.03 -6.81
C PRO A 153 0.81 -5.29 -8.08
N VAL A 154 1.72 -4.34 -7.95
CA VAL A 154 2.21 -3.50 -9.06
C VAL A 154 2.95 -4.35 -10.08
N ILE A 155 3.82 -5.25 -9.61
CA ILE A 155 4.55 -6.21 -10.47
C ILE A 155 3.57 -7.10 -11.22
N ARG A 156 2.51 -7.58 -10.57
CA ARG A 156 1.49 -8.43 -11.21
C ARG A 156 0.58 -7.69 -12.18
N LEU A 157 0.46 -6.40 -12.04
CA LEU A 157 -0.18 -5.51 -13.01
C LEU A 157 0.77 -5.13 -14.15
N GLU A 158 1.92 -5.82 -14.27
CA GLU A 158 2.88 -5.70 -15.36
C GLU A 158 3.55 -4.32 -15.48
N ALA A 159 3.74 -3.64 -14.34
CA ALA A 159 4.47 -2.38 -14.31
C ALA A 159 5.91 -2.57 -14.84
N GLU A 160 6.39 -1.61 -15.61
CA GLU A 160 7.75 -1.57 -16.14
C GLU A 160 8.72 -0.85 -15.22
N LYS A 161 8.19 0.11 -14.48
CA LYS A 161 8.91 0.91 -13.48
C LYS A 161 8.05 1.01 -12.22
N VAL A 162 8.69 1.01 -11.07
CA VAL A 162 8.01 1.24 -9.78
C VAL A 162 8.56 2.49 -9.14
N PHE A 163 7.71 3.50 -9.02
CA PHE A 163 7.99 4.69 -8.24
C PHE A 163 7.32 4.51 -6.88
N ALA A 164 8.11 4.28 -5.83
CA ALA A 164 7.62 4.05 -4.48
C ALA A 164 7.78 5.30 -3.62
N ILE A 165 6.72 5.66 -2.89
CA ILE A 165 6.74 6.74 -1.92
C ILE A 165 6.62 6.11 -0.54
N GLY A 166 7.73 6.15 0.20
CA GLY A 166 7.80 5.67 1.59
C GLY A 166 7.40 6.74 2.59
N VAL A 167 7.09 6.31 3.80
CA VAL A 167 6.80 7.20 4.95
C VAL A 167 7.85 7.07 6.06
N ARG A 168 8.73 6.06 5.98
CA ARG A 168 9.86 5.89 6.90
C ARG A 168 11.06 6.72 6.44
N CYS A 169 11.78 7.31 7.37
CA CYS A 169 13.03 8.03 7.07
C CYS A 169 14.09 7.06 6.53
N GLY A 170 14.53 7.26 5.28
CA GLY A 170 15.31 6.28 4.52
C GLY A 170 16.76 6.07 4.98
N ASN A 171 17.37 6.93 5.83
CA ASN A 171 18.82 6.86 6.04
C ASN A 171 19.29 7.21 7.45
N LYS A 172 18.41 7.22 8.43
CA LYS A 172 18.83 7.48 9.81
C LYS A 172 18.31 6.38 10.70
N GLU A 173 19.18 5.41 10.99
CA GLU A 173 19.00 4.62 12.21
C GLU A 173 18.86 5.62 13.36
N ARG A 174 17.84 5.47 14.18
CA ARG A 174 17.83 6.19 15.46
C ARG A 174 19.11 5.79 16.18
N PRO A 175 19.89 6.76 16.73
CA PRO A 175 21.01 6.41 17.57
C PRO A 175 20.51 5.39 18.61
N GLU A 176 21.27 4.31 18.82
CA GLU A 176 21.01 3.41 19.94
C GLU A 176 20.93 4.27 21.18
N GLU A 177 19.70 4.61 21.58
CA GLU A 177 19.49 5.37 22.81
C GLU A 177 20.07 4.54 23.95
N ALA A 178 20.86 5.21 24.78
CA ALA A 178 21.43 4.61 25.99
C ALA A 178 20.35 3.77 26.68
N THR A 179 20.65 2.52 26.96
CA THR A 179 19.76 1.55 27.59
C THR A 179 19.06 2.19 28.78
N ASP A 180 17.79 2.55 28.60
CA ASP A 180 16.96 2.99 29.71
C ASP A 180 16.57 1.74 30.49
N GLU A 181 17.05 1.62 31.72
CA GLU A 181 16.77 0.47 32.60
C GLU A 181 15.28 0.42 33.03
N ARG A 182 14.50 1.44 32.67
CA ARG A 182 13.07 1.50 32.98
C ARG A 182 12.24 0.61 32.06
N ASN A 183 11.21 -0.02 32.62
CA ASN A 183 10.26 -0.76 31.82
C ASN A 183 9.58 0.13 30.76
N PRO A 184 9.49 -0.32 29.50
CA PRO A 184 8.86 0.45 28.44
C PRO A 184 7.38 0.72 28.78
N SER A 185 6.91 1.90 28.43
CA SER A 185 5.49 2.24 28.56
C SER A 185 4.65 1.50 27.52
N LEU A 186 3.34 1.36 27.76
CA LEU A 186 2.43 0.75 26.79
C LEU A 186 2.44 1.51 25.45
N ALA A 187 2.60 2.85 25.50
CA ALA A 187 2.71 3.67 24.29
C ALA A 187 3.95 3.34 23.47
N GLN A 188 5.10 3.09 24.10
CA GLN A 188 6.32 2.67 23.39
C GLN A 188 6.14 1.30 22.74
N VAL A 189 5.57 0.35 23.46
CA VAL A 189 5.30 -1.00 22.91
C VAL A 189 4.35 -0.93 21.72
N LEU A 190 3.25 -0.14 21.83
CA LEU A 190 2.32 0.05 20.73
C LEU A 190 2.95 0.81 19.56
N GLY A 191 3.82 1.78 19.82
CA GLY A 191 4.59 2.48 18.80
C GLY A 191 5.40 1.50 17.95
N VAL A 192 6.20 0.65 18.60
CA VAL A 192 6.99 -0.40 17.90
C VAL A 192 6.09 -1.34 17.10
N VAL A 193 4.95 -1.78 17.68
CA VAL A 193 4.00 -2.65 16.95
C VAL A 193 3.44 -1.95 15.72
N PHE A 194 3.12 -0.66 15.80
CA PHE A 194 2.62 0.11 14.67
C PHE A 194 3.71 0.32 13.61
N ASP A 195 4.94 0.61 14.01
CA ASP A 195 6.05 0.73 13.08
C ASP A 195 6.28 -0.55 12.28
N VAL A 196 6.26 -1.71 12.94
CA VAL A 196 6.35 -3.02 12.28
C VAL A 196 5.19 -3.25 11.29
N ILE A 197 3.97 -2.85 11.66
CA ILE A 197 2.79 -3.05 10.80
C ILE A 197 2.78 -2.08 9.61
N PHE A 198 3.17 -0.82 9.80
CA PHE A 198 2.93 0.25 8.83
C PHE A 198 4.18 0.70 8.07
N LEU A 199 5.38 0.55 8.64
CA LEU A 199 6.59 1.12 8.08
C LEU A 199 7.56 0.08 7.48
N ASP A 200 7.72 -1.10 8.06
CA ASP A 200 8.83 -2.01 7.74
C ASP A 200 8.63 -2.81 6.45
N HIS A 201 7.41 -2.97 6.00
CA HIS A 201 7.10 -3.87 4.87
C HIS A 201 7.63 -3.38 3.52
N LEU A 202 7.67 -2.07 3.29
CA LEU A 202 8.14 -1.51 2.01
C LEU A 202 9.64 -1.74 1.84
N ASP A 203 10.44 -1.46 2.86
CA ASP A 203 11.89 -1.58 2.81
C ASP A 203 12.31 -3.04 2.55
N THR A 204 11.70 -3.98 3.28
CA THR A 204 11.93 -5.42 3.09
C THR A 204 11.56 -5.89 1.68
N ASP A 205 10.43 -5.42 1.14
CA ASP A 205 9.96 -5.81 -0.20
C ASP A 205 10.87 -5.25 -1.31
N ILE A 206 11.43 -4.05 -1.09
CA ILE A 206 12.42 -3.43 -1.97
C ILE A 206 13.72 -4.23 -1.98
N GLU A 207 14.27 -4.58 -0.82
CA GLU A 207 15.47 -5.40 -0.71
C GLU A 207 15.32 -6.74 -1.44
N HIS A 208 14.15 -7.38 -1.30
CA HIS A 208 13.83 -8.60 -2.03
C HIS A 208 13.82 -8.38 -3.54
N LEU A 209 13.22 -7.28 -4.01
CA LEU A 209 13.16 -6.95 -5.43
C LEU A 209 14.55 -6.65 -6.01
N GLU A 210 15.39 -5.92 -5.29
CA GLU A 210 16.77 -5.64 -5.70
C GLU A 210 17.59 -6.93 -5.82
N ARG A 211 17.46 -7.84 -4.85
CA ARG A 211 18.10 -9.16 -4.91
C ARG A 211 17.63 -9.96 -6.11
N LEU A 212 16.33 -9.97 -6.40
CA LEU A 212 15.80 -10.62 -7.60
C LEU A 212 16.34 -9.99 -8.89
N ASN A 213 16.42 -8.66 -8.96
CA ASN A 213 17.00 -7.96 -10.09
C ASN A 213 18.47 -8.34 -10.32
N GLN A 214 19.27 -8.48 -9.25
CA GLN A 214 20.66 -8.93 -9.35
C GLN A 214 20.76 -10.35 -9.91
N LEU A 215 19.92 -11.27 -9.44
CA LEU A 215 19.90 -12.65 -9.93
C LEU A 215 19.49 -12.74 -11.41
N LEU A 216 18.53 -11.93 -11.83
CA LEU A 216 18.08 -11.87 -13.23
C LEU A 216 19.17 -11.31 -14.16
N LYS A 217 19.96 -10.32 -13.70
CA LYS A 217 21.09 -9.77 -14.48
C LYS A 217 22.25 -10.77 -14.65
N GLN A 218 22.39 -11.74 -13.75
CA GLN A 218 23.45 -12.76 -13.80
C GLN A 218 23.09 -13.98 -14.63
N ASP A 219 22.02 -13.93 -15.43
CA ASP A 219 21.51 -15.04 -16.26
C ASP A 219 21.27 -16.37 -15.50
N GLN A 220 21.19 -16.32 -14.19
CA GLN A 220 21.05 -17.54 -13.37
C GLN A 220 19.62 -18.09 -13.31
N ILE A 221 18.64 -17.35 -13.80
CA ILE A 221 17.23 -17.77 -13.78
C ILE A 221 16.61 -17.61 -15.16
N THR A 222 16.67 -18.68 -15.94
CA THR A 222 16.01 -18.80 -17.25
C THR A 222 14.59 -19.39 -17.16
N GLN A 223 13.98 -19.41 -15.97
CA GLN A 223 12.67 -20.03 -15.81
C GLN A 223 11.52 -19.12 -16.29
N PRO A 224 10.48 -19.68 -16.92
CA PRO A 224 9.31 -18.92 -17.29
C PRO A 224 8.67 -18.35 -16.02
N GLY A 225 8.39 -17.04 -16.06
CA GLY A 225 7.71 -16.34 -14.97
C GLY A 225 6.30 -16.87 -14.71
N ILE A 226 5.70 -16.43 -13.64
CA ILE A 226 4.30 -16.73 -13.29
C ILE A 226 3.42 -16.24 -14.45
N ALA A 227 2.58 -17.12 -15.00
CA ALA A 227 1.72 -16.92 -16.17
C ALA A 227 2.42 -16.94 -17.54
N GLY A 228 3.61 -17.57 -17.65
CA GLY A 228 4.27 -17.76 -18.96
C GLY A 228 5.10 -16.55 -19.44
N ASN A 229 5.10 -15.44 -18.73
CA ASN A 229 5.94 -14.30 -19.02
C ASN A 229 7.35 -14.50 -18.44
N ARG A 230 8.39 -14.13 -19.21
CA ARG A 230 9.77 -14.12 -18.72
C ARG A 230 9.89 -13.12 -17.57
N MET A 231 10.54 -13.52 -16.49
CA MET A 231 10.95 -12.57 -15.46
C MET A 231 11.90 -11.55 -16.06
N ARG A 232 11.64 -10.28 -15.81
CA ARG A 232 12.50 -9.16 -16.26
C ARG A 232 12.91 -8.33 -15.05
N PRO A 233 14.12 -7.75 -15.06
CA PRO A 233 14.51 -6.78 -14.04
C PRO A 233 13.52 -5.60 -14.04
N LEU A 234 13.14 -5.14 -12.86
CA LEU A 234 12.22 -4.04 -12.70
C LEU A 234 12.96 -2.83 -12.14
N ARG A 235 12.89 -1.70 -12.82
CA ARG A 235 13.48 -0.46 -12.32
C ARG A 235 12.64 0.08 -11.17
N THR A 236 13.31 0.40 -10.07
CA THR A 236 12.69 0.98 -8.87
C THR A 236 13.30 2.33 -8.54
N PHE A 237 12.48 3.28 -8.17
CA PHE A 237 12.88 4.54 -7.58
C PHE A 237 12.09 4.76 -6.29
N ILE A 238 12.79 5.14 -5.22
CA ILE A 238 12.18 5.32 -3.91
C ILE A 238 12.44 6.74 -3.44
N ILE A 239 11.39 7.38 -2.98
CA ILE A 239 11.47 8.63 -2.25
C ILE A 239 10.87 8.43 -0.86
N ALA A 240 11.59 8.89 0.14
CA ALA A 240 11.20 8.80 1.54
C ALA A 240 11.56 10.10 2.27
N PRO A 241 10.89 10.44 3.39
CA PRO A 241 11.19 11.64 4.15
C PRO A 241 12.65 11.68 4.62
N SER A 242 13.26 12.86 4.61
CA SER A 242 14.62 13.09 5.11
C SER A 242 14.71 13.19 6.63
N VAL A 243 13.56 13.18 7.32
CA VAL A 243 13.43 13.31 8.78
C VAL A 243 12.43 12.30 9.32
N HIS A 244 12.58 11.91 10.58
CA HIS A 244 11.59 11.06 11.25
C HIS A 244 10.31 11.83 11.51
N LEU A 245 9.16 11.31 11.04
CA LEU A 245 7.87 11.97 11.20
C LEU A 245 7.43 12.09 12.65
N SER A 246 7.87 11.16 13.52
CA SER A 246 7.66 11.24 14.96
C SER A 246 8.37 12.43 15.62
N ASP A 247 9.55 12.82 15.11
CA ASP A 247 10.25 14.00 15.63
C ASP A 247 9.53 15.30 15.22
N VAL A 248 8.98 15.33 14.02
CA VAL A 248 8.11 16.44 13.58
C VAL A 248 6.85 16.48 14.44
N ALA A 249 6.22 15.32 14.71
CA ALA A 249 5.04 15.26 15.55
C ALA A 249 5.28 15.78 16.98
N LYS A 250 6.45 15.48 17.57
CA LYS A 250 6.85 16.03 18.89
C LYS A 250 6.77 17.55 18.94
N GLN A 251 7.19 18.24 17.86
CA GLN A 251 7.19 19.70 17.81
C GLN A 251 5.76 20.28 17.82
N HIS A 252 4.81 19.53 17.29
CA HIS A 252 3.38 19.90 17.22
C HIS A 252 2.50 19.32 18.34
N GLN A 253 3.09 18.76 19.39
CA GLN A 253 2.34 18.17 20.50
C GLN A 253 1.31 19.12 21.11
N LYS A 254 1.62 20.42 21.18
CA LYS A 254 0.75 21.44 21.77
C LYS A 254 -0.53 21.68 20.95
N ASP A 255 -0.48 21.35 19.67
CA ASP A 255 -1.61 21.55 18.75
C ASP A 255 -2.60 20.37 18.77
N MET A 256 -2.30 19.34 19.55
CA MET A 256 -3.08 18.12 19.62
C MET A 256 -4.42 18.36 20.35
N PRO A 257 -5.54 17.80 19.83
CA PRO A 257 -6.80 17.81 20.54
C PRO A 257 -6.69 17.21 21.93
N ALA A 258 -7.29 17.86 22.92
CA ALA A 258 -7.17 17.53 24.35
C ALA A 258 -7.44 16.05 24.67
N LEU A 259 -8.40 15.44 23.97
CA LEU A 259 -8.74 14.03 24.18
C LEU A 259 -7.62 13.07 23.72
N ILE A 260 -7.04 13.30 22.54
CA ILE A 260 -5.95 12.48 22.03
C ILE A 260 -4.74 12.64 22.96
N HIS A 261 -4.49 13.88 23.38
CA HIS A 261 -3.45 14.16 24.37
C HIS A 261 -3.69 13.40 25.68
N TYR A 262 -4.91 13.42 26.21
CA TYR A 262 -5.29 12.67 27.42
C TYR A 262 -5.10 11.16 27.23
N PHE A 263 -5.56 10.60 26.09
CA PHE A 263 -5.42 9.19 25.78
C PHE A 263 -3.95 8.76 25.70
N LEU A 264 -3.14 9.50 24.95
CA LEU A 264 -1.71 9.19 24.82
C LEU A 264 -0.97 9.35 26.15
N SER A 265 -1.31 10.35 26.94
CA SER A 265 -0.72 10.57 28.28
C SER A 265 -1.09 9.45 29.26
N SER A 266 -2.23 8.80 29.08
CA SER A 266 -2.62 7.63 29.89
C SER A 266 -1.86 6.36 29.54
N LEU A 267 -1.36 6.26 28.30
CA LEU A 267 -0.58 5.11 27.81
C LEU A 267 0.93 5.25 28.04
N GLY A 268 1.44 6.49 28.17
CA GLY A 268 2.85 6.78 28.32
C GLY A 268 3.13 7.90 29.33
N ARG A 269 4.25 7.82 30.04
CA ARG A 269 4.63 8.81 31.06
C ARG A 269 5.15 10.12 30.47
N ASP A 270 5.80 10.03 29.29
CA ASP A 270 6.50 11.15 28.66
C ASP A 270 6.06 11.34 27.21
N ALA A 271 6.07 12.58 26.73
CA ALA A 271 5.76 12.90 25.34
C ALA A 271 6.70 12.20 24.34
N ALA A 272 7.94 11.96 24.73
CA ALA A 272 8.91 11.21 23.94
C ALA A 272 8.47 9.77 23.70
N SER A 273 7.88 9.12 24.71
CA SER A 273 7.38 7.75 24.66
C SER A 273 6.15 7.56 23.78
N CYS A 274 5.45 8.67 23.45
CA CYS A 274 4.22 8.64 22.66
C CYS A 274 4.40 9.17 21.25
N SER A 275 5.59 9.62 20.86
CA SER A 275 5.83 10.34 19.60
C SER A 275 5.48 9.54 18.36
N ASP A 276 5.74 8.24 18.36
CA ASP A 276 5.44 7.36 17.22
C ASP A 276 3.92 7.24 17.06
N LEU A 277 3.19 6.90 18.13
CA LEU A 277 1.72 6.88 18.09
C LEU A 277 1.11 8.24 17.76
N MET A 278 1.74 9.32 18.22
CA MET A 278 1.30 10.69 17.96
C MET A 278 1.37 11.00 16.45
N SER A 279 2.41 10.56 15.75
CA SER A 279 2.55 10.80 14.31
C SER A 279 1.40 10.23 13.48
N TYR A 280 0.76 9.16 13.96
CA TYR A 280 -0.41 8.54 13.30
C TYR A 280 -1.74 9.24 13.60
N LEU A 281 -1.80 10.06 14.65
CA LEU A 281 -3.05 10.65 15.16
C LEU A 281 -3.10 12.18 15.04
N LEU A 282 -1.98 12.81 14.70
CA LEU A 282 -1.87 14.27 14.65
C LEU A 282 -2.32 14.82 13.30
N PHE A 283 -3.61 15.13 13.16
CA PHE A 283 -4.19 15.72 11.96
C PHE A 283 -4.43 17.23 12.12
N THR A 284 -3.39 17.98 12.50
CA THR A 284 -3.49 19.45 12.64
C THR A 284 -3.00 20.15 11.39
N PRO A 285 -3.53 21.35 11.04
CA PRO A 285 -3.12 22.09 9.86
C PRO A 285 -1.63 22.43 9.85
N GLN A 286 -1.06 22.72 11.01
CA GLN A 286 0.37 23.06 11.18
C GLN A 286 1.24 21.86 10.84
N TYR A 287 0.96 20.71 11.47
CA TYR A 287 1.67 19.47 11.23
C TYR A 287 1.57 19.00 9.78
N THR A 288 0.34 18.97 9.22
CA THR A 288 0.14 18.52 7.83
C THR A 288 0.80 19.46 6.82
N ARG A 289 0.87 20.77 7.09
CA ARG A 289 1.61 21.72 6.26
C ARG A 289 3.09 21.43 6.27
N GLU A 290 3.68 21.24 7.45
CA GLU A 290 5.09 20.91 7.59
C GLU A 290 5.45 19.59 6.88
N LEU A 291 4.59 18.54 6.98
CA LEU A 291 4.80 17.32 6.22
C LEU A 291 4.79 17.55 4.70
N ILE A 292 3.89 18.39 4.20
CA ILE A 292 3.85 18.76 2.78
C ILE A 292 5.12 19.50 2.37
N GLU A 293 5.60 20.43 3.19
CA GLU A 293 6.83 21.19 2.94
C GLU A 293 8.07 20.28 2.93
N ILE A 294 8.14 19.32 3.85
CA ILE A 294 9.20 18.30 3.88
C ILE A 294 9.17 17.47 2.60
N GLY A 295 8.00 16.94 2.22
CA GLY A 295 7.87 16.14 1.01
C GLY A 295 8.22 16.91 -0.25
N TYR A 296 7.78 18.17 -0.36
CA TYR A 296 8.10 19.05 -1.48
C TYR A 296 9.61 19.33 -1.57
N ARG A 297 10.24 19.66 -0.44
CA ARG A 297 11.68 19.92 -0.36
C ARG A 297 12.51 18.69 -0.72
N ASP A 298 12.11 17.52 -0.22
CA ASP A 298 12.84 16.28 -0.46
C ASP A 298 12.70 15.81 -1.92
N ALA A 299 11.51 15.96 -2.51
CA ALA A 299 11.30 15.69 -3.93
C ALA A 299 12.07 16.69 -4.82
N SER A 300 12.06 17.99 -4.48
CA SER A 300 12.77 19.03 -5.24
C SER A 300 14.28 18.82 -5.26
N LYS A 301 14.88 18.29 -4.19
CA LYS A 301 16.31 17.98 -4.15
C LYS A 301 16.71 16.84 -5.09
N ARG A 302 15.78 16.00 -5.46
CA ARG A 302 15.98 14.82 -6.31
C ARG A 302 15.21 14.92 -7.62
N ILE A 303 14.84 16.13 -8.03
CA ILE A 303 13.95 16.32 -9.19
C ILE A 303 14.57 15.77 -10.48
N ASP A 304 15.88 15.99 -10.69
CA ASP A 304 16.59 15.51 -11.87
C ASP A 304 16.60 13.97 -11.92
N GLU A 305 16.81 13.31 -10.76
CA GLU A 305 16.76 11.85 -10.66
C GLU A 305 15.33 11.31 -10.93
N ILE A 306 14.30 12.03 -10.46
CA ILE A 306 12.89 11.68 -10.68
C ILE A 306 12.56 11.81 -12.16
N GLU A 307 12.96 12.91 -12.81
CA GLU A 307 12.74 13.14 -14.23
C GLU A 307 13.45 12.09 -15.07
N ASP A 308 14.71 11.80 -14.78
CA ASP A 308 15.47 10.75 -15.47
C ASP A 308 14.81 9.38 -15.29
N PHE A 309 14.36 9.04 -14.08
CA PHE A 309 13.64 7.79 -13.85
C PHE A 309 12.35 7.68 -14.64
N LEU A 310 11.56 8.74 -14.70
CA LEU A 310 10.25 8.75 -15.36
C LEU A 310 10.38 8.72 -16.88
N TYR A 311 11.28 9.53 -17.46
CA TYR A 311 11.37 9.76 -18.90
C TYR A 311 12.41 8.91 -19.61
N SER A 312 13.41 8.33 -18.91
CA SER A 312 14.36 7.43 -19.57
C SER A 312 13.62 6.20 -20.12
N SER A 313 13.71 6.01 -21.42
CA SER A 313 13.28 4.78 -22.08
C SER A 313 14.19 3.63 -21.66
N GLN A 314 13.72 2.39 -21.69
CA GLN A 314 14.59 1.21 -21.62
C GLN A 314 15.39 1.15 -22.91
N GLU A 315 16.50 1.85 -22.99
CA GLU A 315 17.52 1.60 -24.02
C GLU A 315 18.31 0.36 -23.60
N GLY A 316 17.87 -0.79 -24.05
CA GLY A 316 18.59 -2.04 -23.77
C GLY A 316 18.04 -3.32 -24.36
N ASP A 317 16.82 -3.35 -24.91
CA ASP A 317 16.24 -4.60 -25.45
C ASP A 317 15.73 -4.49 -26.91
N ALA A 318 16.29 -3.59 -27.73
CA ALA A 318 16.00 -3.49 -29.16
C ALA A 318 17.21 -3.86 -30.04
N GLU A 319 17.96 -4.90 -29.69
CA GLU A 319 18.70 -5.70 -30.64
C GLU A 319 18.02 -7.05 -30.84
N GLY A 320 16.87 -7.01 -31.50
CA GLY A 320 16.38 -8.14 -32.27
C GLY A 320 17.38 -8.39 -33.41
N PRO A 321 17.62 -9.66 -33.79
CA PRO A 321 18.62 -9.98 -34.81
C PRO A 321 18.32 -9.22 -36.08
N ARG A 322 19.23 -8.32 -36.49
CA ARG A 322 19.28 -7.76 -37.83
C ARG A 322 19.34 -8.91 -38.78
N ALA A 323 18.29 -9.09 -39.59
CA ALA A 323 18.34 -9.95 -40.77
C ALA A 323 19.49 -9.45 -41.65
N SER A 324 20.54 -10.24 -41.73
CA SER A 324 21.60 -10.05 -42.71
C SER A 324 21.00 -10.27 -44.09
N GLU A 325 20.79 -9.18 -44.81
CA GLU A 325 20.65 -9.22 -46.25
C GLU A 325 21.96 -9.73 -46.83
N THR A 326 22.02 -11.02 -47.16
CA THR A 326 22.96 -11.55 -48.15
C THR A 326 22.13 -12.01 -49.32
N GLY A 327 22.18 -11.19 -50.34
CA GLY A 327 21.74 -11.58 -51.67
C GLY A 327 22.53 -12.77 -52.18
N GLY A 328 21.87 -13.74 -52.74
CA GLY A 328 22.50 -14.92 -53.39
C GLY A 328 21.49 -15.74 -54.14
N ASN A 329 21.28 -15.37 -55.40
CA ASN A 329 20.96 -16.21 -56.57
C ASN A 329 20.21 -17.55 -56.33
N LEU A 330 19.04 -17.60 -56.94
CA LEU A 330 18.37 -18.83 -57.39
C LEU A 330 19.20 -19.55 -58.49
N PRO A 331 19.15 -20.86 -58.56
CA PRO A 331 18.81 -21.52 -59.82
C PRO A 331 17.61 -22.48 -59.71
N ASN A 332 16.94 -22.47 -60.82
CA ASN A 332 15.77 -23.18 -61.26
C ASN A 332 16.03 -24.68 -61.55
N ALA A 333 14.98 -25.44 -61.62
CA ALA A 333 14.73 -26.75 -62.20
C ALA A 333 14.58 -27.91 -61.21
N GLY A 334 13.46 -28.54 -61.16
CA GLY A 334 12.88 -29.39 -62.10
C GLY A 334 12.37 -30.67 -61.43
N SER A 335 11.07 -30.92 -61.56
CA SER A 335 10.46 -32.22 -61.85
C SER A 335 10.92 -33.46 -61.07
N ALA A 336 10.02 -34.08 -60.35
CA ALA A 336 9.58 -35.42 -60.65
C ALA A 336 8.63 -35.99 -59.56
N ALA A 337 7.61 -36.40 -60.04
CA ALA A 337 6.47 -37.15 -59.58
C ALA A 337 6.82 -38.52 -58.99
N LYS A 338 5.88 -38.99 -58.22
CA LYS A 338 5.30 -40.33 -58.14
C LYS A 338 5.45 -41.16 -56.86
N ARG A 339 4.26 -41.42 -56.38
CA ARG A 339 3.72 -42.72 -55.98
C ARG A 339 3.99 -43.26 -54.58
N ALA A 340 2.87 -43.39 -53.90
CA ALA A 340 2.17 -44.63 -53.49
C ALA A 340 2.81 -45.22 -52.21
N GLY A 341 2.08 -45.59 -51.25
CA GLY A 341 0.87 -46.28 -51.07
C GLY A 341 0.72 -46.73 -49.63
N ASN A 342 -0.45 -46.74 -49.19
CA ASN A 342 -1.20 -47.76 -48.49
C ASN A 342 -0.56 -48.56 -47.34
N SER A 343 -1.27 -48.60 -46.27
CA SER A 343 -1.83 -49.77 -45.53
C SER A 343 -1.68 -49.55 -44.03
N VAL A 344 -2.76 -49.34 -43.30
CA VAL A 344 -3.80 -50.25 -42.78
C VAL A 344 -3.34 -51.05 -41.55
N ARG A 345 -4.23 -50.92 -40.55
CA ARG A 345 -4.52 -51.83 -39.38
C ARG A 345 -3.64 -51.69 -38.16
N SER A 346 -4.18 -51.38 -37.01
CA SER A 346 -5.24 -52.04 -36.21
C SER A 346 -4.66 -52.77 -35.00
N ARG A 347 -5.36 -52.56 -33.87
CA ARG A 347 -5.36 -53.36 -32.62
C ARG A 347 -4.28 -52.96 -31.58
N ARG A 348 -4.60 -52.70 -30.36
CA ARG A 348 -5.71 -53.01 -29.40
C ARG A 348 -5.80 -51.94 -28.37
#